data_f54f31f9835450d394e64f7790f12ab8
#
_entry.id   f54f31f9835450d394e64f7790f12ab8
#
_cell.length_a   1.000
_cell.length_b   1.000
_cell.length_c   1.000
_cell.angle_alpha   90.00
_cell.angle_beta   90.00
_cell.angle_gamma   90.00
#
_symmetry.space_group_name_H-M   'P 1'
#
loop_
_entity.id
_entity.type
_entity.pdbx_description
1 polymer ?
#
loop_
_entity_poly.entity_id
_entity_poly.type
_entity_poly.pdbx_seq_one_letter_code
_entity_poly.pdbx_strand_id
1 'polypeptide(L)'
;LNIVQAPSELEGRLRNALEHVPTKKRNMNRAMTWVASSAAALLLIVGTYQYPAFAYYGGKLFNKIELMSLSFSKVAEQGYGQTVNKSKTLDDGTVITINGVIADDNALLMYYTIDRPAGSVFTDNGLFLYGVGKMQGFLTDSDPKEGSGGNSKDETQYEGVYKFEPVSPFSRTLTVTFSERLDNGEQASYPISFKFEANKAMKSMLEEDISKSVPVDQGTVRYDSITASPTSTIVKGHYEMDDEGYPRFPGKTKLYVNGAEVKSLGMRSYRFGEFELEFDVLPTDKMETIEIVLENFAGYQKVEEPISLASPSDQSIKIGNEKIWIRSVTKTDTGYDIVIAGKQFTILETEDLSVQAGGIVIPVSSISSSRPWDLKNGNILWEQTYSFNTMEEPERLLLDGFHYIKTYDKTISIPIDIKK
;
A
#
# COMPACT_ATOMS: atom_id res chain seq x y z
N LEU A 1 -15.59 -28.76 -30.21
CA LEU A 1 -15.00 -27.55 -30.81
C LEU A 1 -16.13 -26.65 -31.26
N ASN A 2 -16.64 -25.77 -30.40
CA ASN A 2 -17.60 -24.74 -30.79
C ASN A 2 -16.81 -23.54 -31.31
N ILE A 3 -16.89 -23.30 -32.62
CA ILE A 3 -16.35 -22.11 -33.26
C ILE A 3 -17.28 -20.95 -32.87
N VAL A 4 -16.79 -20.05 -32.08
CA VAL A 4 -17.47 -18.79 -31.74
C VAL A 4 -17.41 -17.90 -32.99
N GLN A 5 -18.53 -17.75 -33.69
CA GLN A 5 -18.66 -16.80 -34.78
C GLN A 5 -18.83 -15.38 -34.22
N ALA A 6 -18.07 -14.43 -34.77
CA ALA A 6 -18.21 -13.02 -34.43
C ALA A 6 -19.63 -12.52 -34.76
N PRO A 7 -20.23 -11.65 -33.95
CA PRO A 7 -21.55 -11.10 -34.25
C PRO A 7 -21.58 -10.37 -35.59
N SER A 8 -22.59 -10.64 -36.41
CA SER A 8 -22.75 -10.06 -37.76
C SER A 8 -22.82 -8.53 -37.80
N GLU A 9 -23.15 -7.92 -36.65
CA GLU A 9 -23.17 -6.45 -36.48
C GLU A 9 -21.77 -5.82 -36.46
N LEU A 10 -20.73 -6.57 -36.10
CA LEU A 10 -19.36 -6.05 -36.02
C LEU A 10 -18.79 -5.73 -37.37
N GLU A 11 -19.13 -6.53 -38.38
CA GLU A 11 -18.71 -6.33 -39.77
C GLU A 11 -19.38 -5.09 -40.42
N GLY A 12 -20.66 -4.87 -40.13
CA GLY A 12 -21.39 -3.66 -40.55
C GLY A 12 -20.84 -2.37 -39.92
N ARG A 13 -20.49 -2.40 -38.65
CA ARG A 13 -19.91 -1.24 -37.94
C ARG A 13 -18.49 -0.92 -38.41
N LEU A 14 -17.69 -1.93 -38.75
CA LEU A 14 -16.35 -1.74 -39.32
C LEU A 14 -16.41 -1.19 -40.76
N ARG A 15 -17.33 -1.65 -41.61
CA ARG A 15 -17.53 -1.09 -42.94
C ARG A 15 -17.98 0.36 -42.90
N ASN A 16 -18.96 0.71 -42.05
CA ASN A 16 -19.41 2.08 -41.89
C ASN A 16 -18.31 3.02 -41.35
N ALA A 17 -17.47 2.54 -40.45
CA ALA A 17 -16.34 3.34 -39.94
C ALA A 17 -15.25 3.59 -41.00
N LEU A 18 -15.06 2.64 -41.95
CA LEU A 18 -14.11 2.78 -43.04
C LEU A 18 -14.64 3.65 -44.19
N GLU A 19 -15.96 3.67 -44.43
CA GLU A 19 -16.58 4.50 -45.50
C GLU A 19 -16.70 5.98 -45.12
N HIS A 20 -16.66 6.35 -43.82
CA HIS A 20 -16.78 7.72 -43.37
C HIS A 20 -15.46 8.41 -43.05
N VAL A 21 -14.31 7.87 -43.46
CA VAL A 21 -13.03 8.55 -43.36
C VAL A 21 -12.94 9.64 -44.43
N PRO A 22 -12.93 10.93 -44.09
CA PRO A 22 -12.84 12.00 -45.08
C PRO A 22 -11.46 11.95 -45.77
N THR A 23 -11.49 11.69 -47.08
CA THR A 23 -10.29 11.68 -47.92
C THR A 23 -9.80 13.11 -48.19
N LYS A 24 -9.16 13.71 -47.18
CA LYS A 24 -8.43 14.96 -47.35
C LYS A 24 -7.01 14.60 -47.84
N LYS A 25 -6.76 14.77 -49.12
CA LYS A 25 -5.43 14.64 -49.70
C LYS A 25 -4.48 15.67 -49.05
N ARG A 26 -3.74 15.22 -48.05
CA ARG A 26 -2.62 15.95 -47.48
C ARG A 26 -1.38 15.12 -47.78
N ASN A 27 -0.42 15.71 -48.49
CA ASN A 27 0.89 15.07 -48.73
C ASN A 27 1.56 14.82 -47.38
N MET A 28 1.35 13.62 -46.83
CA MET A 28 2.06 13.14 -45.64
C MET A 28 3.37 12.48 -46.08
N ASN A 29 4.47 12.93 -45.54
CA ASN A 29 5.78 12.32 -45.73
C ASN A 29 5.72 10.83 -45.42
N ARG A 30 6.33 9.98 -46.25
CA ARG A 30 6.34 8.52 -46.08
C ARG A 30 6.71 8.05 -44.66
N ALA A 31 7.59 8.77 -43.98
CA ALA A 31 7.95 8.50 -42.59
C ALA A 31 6.77 8.61 -41.60
N MET A 32 5.87 9.59 -41.81
CA MET A 32 4.70 9.81 -40.94
C MET A 32 3.60 8.76 -41.15
N THR A 33 3.52 8.17 -42.35
CA THR A 33 2.60 7.05 -42.62
C THR A 33 3.06 5.76 -41.96
N TRP A 34 4.37 5.52 -41.87
CA TRP A 34 4.93 4.38 -41.15
C TRP A 34 4.74 4.48 -39.65
N VAL A 35 4.89 5.68 -39.07
CA VAL A 35 4.63 5.91 -37.63
C VAL A 35 3.15 5.74 -37.29
N ALA A 36 2.23 6.26 -38.13
CA ALA A 36 0.81 6.12 -37.93
C ALA A 36 0.32 4.66 -38.09
N SER A 37 0.86 3.91 -39.06
CA SER A 37 0.54 2.50 -39.25
C SER A 37 1.14 1.61 -38.16
N SER A 38 2.33 1.93 -37.64
CA SER A 38 2.92 1.21 -36.50
C SER A 38 2.17 1.49 -35.20
N ALA A 39 1.69 2.71 -34.97
CA ALA A 39 0.85 3.06 -33.82
C ALA A 39 -0.52 2.36 -33.90
N ALA A 40 -1.16 2.32 -35.09
CA ALA A 40 -2.42 1.60 -35.29
C ALA A 40 -2.25 0.07 -35.14
N ALA A 41 -1.12 -0.48 -35.63
CA ALA A 41 -0.79 -1.89 -35.44
C ALA A 41 -0.50 -2.22 -33.98
N LEU A 42 0.16 -1.33 -33.25
CA LEU A 42 0.38 -1.44 -31.79
C LEU A 42 -0.96 -1.39 -31.02
N LEU A 43 -1.85 -0.46 -31.37
CA LEU A 43 -3.19 -0.38 -30.77
C LEU A 43 -4.06 -1.61 -31.09
N LEU A 44 -3.95 -2.16 -32.29
CA LEU A 44 -4.62 -3.42 -32.66
C LEU A 44 -4.02 -4.63 -31.93
N ILE A 45 -2.71 -4.69 -31.79
CA ILE A 45 -2.03 -5.75 -31.03
C ILE A 45 -2.39 -5.63 -29.55
N VAL A 46 -2.37 -4.44 -28.96
CA VAL A 46 -2.81 -4.20 -27.58
C VAL A 46 -4.29 -4.54 -27.41
N GLY A 47 -5.16 -4.11 -28.33
CA GLY A 47 -6.59 -4.40 -28.29
C GLY A 47 -6.94 -5.89 -28.46
N THR A 48 -6.21 -6.63 -29.28
CA THR A 48 -6.42 -8.09 -29.44
C THR A 48 -5.77 -8.92 -28.37
N TYR A 49 -4.67 -8.42 -27.73
CA TYR A 49 -4.02 -9.09 -26.62
C TYR A 49 -4.74 -8.90 -25.28
N GLN A 50 -5.55 -7.87 -25.16
CA GLN A 50 -6.34 -7.56 -23.97
C GLN A 50 -7.75 -8.17 -23.99
N TYR A 51 -8.04 -9.17 -24.84
CA TYR A 51 -9.36 -9.80 -24.85
C TYR A 51 -9.56 -10.73 -23.64
N PRO A 52 -10.73 -10.72 -23.02
CA PRO A 52 -10.90 -10.86 -21.59
C PRO A 52 -10.85 -12.30 -21.11
N ALA A 53 -9.94 -12.59 -20.23
CA ALA A 53 -10.05 -13.70 -19.29
C ALA A 53 -11.33 -13.59 -18.40
N PHE A 54 -11.94 -12.40 -18.33
CA PHE A 54 -13.11 -12.11 -17.51
C PHE A 54 -14.35 -12.94 -17.85
N ALA A 55 -14.58 -13.27 -19.13
CA ALA A 55 -15.67 -14.16 -19.53
C ALA A 55 -15.40 -15.63 -19.17
N TYR A 56 -14.13 -15.98 -18.92
CA TYR A 56 -13.72 -17.33 -18.56
C TYR A 56 -13.83 -17.60 -17.06
N TYR A 57 -13.63 -16.56 -16.22
CA TYR A 57 -13.61 -16.64 -14.76
C TYR A 57 -14.97 -16.34 -14.11
N GLY A 58 -16.07 -16.52 -14.85
CA GLY A 58 -17.41 -16.18 -14.37
C GLY A 58 -17.80 -16.83 -13.05
N GLY A 59 -17.97 -15.99 -12.02
CA GLY A 59 -18.88 -16.24 -10.93
C GLY A 59 -18.33 -16.61 -9.56
N LYS A 60 -17.03 -16.85 -9.35
CA LYS A 60 -16.45 -17.00 -8.00
C LYS A 60 -15.11 -16.28 -7.93
N LEU A 61 -15.13 -15.07 -7.45
CA LEU A 61 -13.92 -14.36 -7.07
C LEU A 61 -13.54 -14.77 -5.64
N PHE A 62 -12.29 -15.17 -5.46
CA PHE A 62 -11.71 -15.33 -4.13
C PHE A 62 -11.31 -13.96 -3.61
N ASN A 63 -11.50 -13.74 -2.32
CA ASN A 63 -10.84 -12.60 -1.69
C ASN A 63 -9.32 -12.84 -1.59
N LYS A 64 -8.54 -11.78 -1.41
CA LYS A 64 -7.08 -11.85 -1.32
C LYS A 64 -6.59 -12.86 -0.28
N ILE A 65 -7.27 -12.93 0.87
CA ILE A 65 -6.87 -13.82 1.98
C ILE A 65 -7.02 -15.27 1.55
N GLU A 66 -8.09 -15.61 0.82
CA GLU A 66 -8.28 -16.96 0.29
C GLU A 66 -7.21 -17.30 -0.74
N LEU A 67 -6.92 -16.41 -1.69
CA LEU A 67 -5.85 -16.62 -2.69
C LEU A 67 -4.48 -16.82 -2.03
N MET A 68 -4.15 -16.04 -1.00
CA MET A 68 -2.88 -16.16 -0.28
C MET A 68 -2.80 -17.38 0.65
N SER A 69 -3.89 -18.11 0.86
CA SER A 69 -3.96 -19.30 1.73
C SER A 69 -4.17 -20.62 0.98
N LEU A 70 -4.50 -20.58 -0.31
CA LEU A 70 -4.74 -21.77 -1.12
C LEU A 70 -3.47 -22.26 -1.81
N SER A 71 -3.37 -23.58 -2.01
CA SER A 71 -2.36 -24.13 -2.93
C SER A 71 -2.73 -23.80 -4.38
N PHE A 72 -1.71 -23.73 -5.26
CA PHE A 72 -1.96 -23.43 -6.67
C PHE A 72 -2.87 -24.44 -7.35
N SER A 73 -2.81 -25.73 -6.95
CA SER A 73 -3.69 -26.77 -7.49
C SER A 73 -5.17 -26.42 -7.32
N LYS A 74 -5.56 -25.96 -6.13
CA LYS A 74 -6.95 -25.54 -5.84
C LYS A 74 -7.38 -24.33 -6.66
N VAL A 75 -6.46 -23.40 -6.89
CA VAL A 75 -6.71 -22.22 -7.72
C VAL A 75 -6.84 -22.61 -9.20
N ALA A 76 -5.96 -23.49 -9.68
CA ALA A 76 -5.97 -23.98 -11.05
C ALA A 76 -7.20 -24.85 -11.38
N GLU A 77 -7.66 -25.71 -10.44
CA GLU A 77 -8.90 -26.49 -10.55
C GLU A 77 -10.13 -25.62 -10.80
N GLN A 78 -10.10 -24.38 -10.31
CA GLN A 78 -11.16 -23.41 -10.53
C GLN A 78 -10.96 -22.57 -11.78
N GLY A 79 -9.92 -22.86 -12.56
CA GLY A 79 -9.64 -22.21 -13.84
C GLY A 79 -8.86 -20.90 -13.74
N TYR A 80 -8.32 -20.55 -12.56
CA TYR A 80 -7.56 -19.31 -12.38
C TYR A 80 -6.07 -19.50 -12.61
N GLY A 81 -5.43 -18.44 -13.10
CA GLY A 81 -3.99 -18.34 -13.21
C GLY A 81 -3.39 -19.10 -14.38
N GLN A 82 -2.09 -19.03 -14.45
CA GLN A 82 -1.25 -19.71 -15.42
C GLN A 82 -0.40 -20.78 -14.71
N THR A 83 -0.54 -22.03 -15.11
CA THR A 83 0.37 -23.12 -14.69
C THR A 83 1.75 -22.87 -15.27
N VAL A 84 2.78 -22.93 -14.43
CA VAL A 84 4.19 -22.72 -14.80
C VAL A 84 5.00 -24.01 -14.68
N ASN A 85 4.98 -24.67 -13.54
CA ASN A 85 5.69 -25.93 -13.24
C ASN A 85 7.17 -25.86 -13.63
N LYS A 86 7.85 -24.77 -13.25
CA LYS A 86 9.27 -24.56 -13.54
C LYS A 86 10.09 -24.77 -12.28
N SER A 87 11.01 -25.73 -12.32
CA SER A 87 11.84 -26.09 -11.17
C SER A 87 13.31 -25.73 -11.37
N LYS A 88 13.99 -25.52 -10.25
CA LYS A 88 15.45 -25.40 -10.12
C LYS A 88 15.90 -26.30 -8.99
N THR A 89 16.85 -27.19 -9.28
CA THR A 89 17.55 -27.99 -8.26
C THR A 89 18.78 -27.24 -7.80
N LEU A 90 18.97 -27.15 -6.49
CA LEU A 90 20.12 -26.53 -5.83
C LEU A 90 21.21 -27.56 -5.59
N ASP A 91 22.39 -27.13 -5.16
CA ASP A 91 23.56 -28.01 -4.99
C ASP A 91 23.39 -29.05 -3.87
N ASP A 92 22.58 -28.74 -2.85
CA ASP A 92 22.22 -29.66 -1.76
C ASP A 92 21.07 -30.62 -2.12
N GLY A 93 20.59 -30.58 -3.36
CA GLY A 93 19.48 -31.38 -3.85
C GLY A 93 18.09 -30.79 -3.58
N THR A 94 17.97 -29.62 -2.91
CA THR A 94 16.72 -28.91 -2.73
C THR A 94 16.13 -28.54 -4.08
N VAL A 95 14.82 -28.72 -4.23
CA VAL A 95 14.08 -28.35 -5.45
C VAL A 95 13.13 -27.21 -5.16
N ILE A 96 13.34 -26.06 -5.83
CA ILE A 96 12.41 -24.94 -5.83
C ILE A 96 11.58 -25.01 -7.10
N THR A 97 10.26 -25.03 -6.96
CA THR A 97 9.33 -25.11 -8.09
C THR A 97 8.38 -23.92 -8.06
N ILE A 98 8.30 -23.17 -9.16
CA ILE A 98 7.22 -22.21 -9.40
C ILE A 98 6.06 -23.01 -9.99
N ASN A 99 5.00 -23.20 -9.21
CA ASN A 99 3.83 -23.99 -9.60
C ASN A 99 2.95 -23.23 -10.59
N GLY A 100 2.72 -21.93 -10.35
CA GLY A 100 1.94 -21.08 -11.21
C GLY A 100 1.87 -19.65 -10.75
N VAL A 101 1.21 -18.83 -11.56
CA VAL A 101 1.02 -17.39 -11.28
C VAL A 101 -0.41 -16.96 -11.57
N ILE A 102 -0.91 -16.01 -10.79
CA ILE A 102 -2.11 -15.22 -11.09
C ILE A 102 -1.65 -13.79 -11.28
N ALA A 103 -2.09 -13.12 -12.33
CA ALA A 103 -1.75 -11.72 -12.55
C ALA A 103 -3.01 -10.91 -12.86
N ASP A 104 -3.05 -9.69 -12.37
CA ASP A 104 -4.01 -8.66 -12.75
C ASP A 104 -3.34 -7.27 -12.71
N ASP A 105 -4.13 -6.20 -12.83
CA ASP A 105 -3.61 -4.83 -12.89
C ASP A 105 -3.04 -4.35 -11.54
N ASN A 106 -3.37 -5.02 -10.43
CA ASN A 106 -2.93 -4.63 -9.09
C ASN A 106 -1.78 -5.49 -8.55
N ALA A 107 -1.62 -6.72 -9.04
CA ALA A 107 -0.62 -7.64 -8.50
C ALA A 107 -0.27 -8.80 -9.43
N LEU A 108 0.86 -9.45 -9.12
CA LEU A 108 1.14 -10.81 -9.54
C LEU A 108 1.31 -11.68 -8.29
N LEU A 109 0.51 -12.74 -8.17
CA LEU A 109 0.67 -13.78 -7.15
C LEU A 109 1.47 -14.93 -7.76
N MET A 110 2.59 -15.31 -7.12
CA MET A 110 3.42 -16.45 -7.50
C MET A 110 3.30 -17.54 -6.45
N TYR A 111 2.84 -18.71 -6.86
CA TYR A 111 2.76 -19.92 -6.05
C TYR A 111 3.99 -20.76 -6.28
N TYR A 112 4.62 -21.21 -5.21
CA TYR A 112 5.84 -21.98 -5.27
C TYR A 112 5.91 -23.04 -4.17
N THR A 113 6.74 -24.06 -4.41
CA THR A 113 7.10 -25.08 -3.43
C THR A 113 8.61 -25.16 -3.30
N ILE A 114 9.07 -25.48 -2.10
CA ILE A 114 10.45 -25.84 -1.81
C ILE A 114 10.43 -27.22 -1.19
N ASP A 115 11.12 -28.17 -1.83
CA ASP A 115 11.27 -29.54 -1.38
C ASP A 115 12.74 -29.79 -1.05
N ARG A 116 13.04 -29.94 0.22
CA ARG A 116 14.40 -30.23 0.71
C ARG A 116 14.57 -31.72 0.99
N PRO A 117 15.59 -32.40 0.39
CA PRO A 117 15.74 -33.85 0.53
C PRO A 117 16.14 -34.25 1.94
N ALA A 118 16.78 -33.37 2.71
CA ALA A 118 17.16 -33.56 4.09
C ALA A 118 17.29 -32.26 4.85
N GLY A 119 16.85 -32.24 6.12
CA GLY A 119 16.88 -31.06 6.98
C GLY A 119 15.66 -30.20 6.84
N SER A 120 15.54 -29.20 7.72
CA SER A 120 14.43 -28.24 7.76
C SER A 120 14.63 -27.14 6.75
N VAL A 121 13.54 -26.56 6.24
CA VAL A 121 13.53 -25.29 5.46
C VAL A 121 13.78 -24.07 6.36
N PHE A 122 13.91 -24.27 7.67
CA PHE A 122 14.23 -23.25 8.66
C PHE A 122 15.60 -23.50 9.29
N THR A 123 16.24 -22.45 9.76
CA THR A 123 17.42 -22.54 10.61
C THR A 123 17.06 -23.07 12.01
N ASP A 124 18.04 -23.49 12.80
CA ASP A 124 17.86 -23.90 14.21
C ASP A 124 17.17 -22.80 15.06
N ASN A 125 17.28 -21.54 14.65
CA ASN A 125 16.63 -20.41 15.31
C ASN A 125 15.23 -20.10 14.74
N GLY A 126 14.67 -20.96 13.89
CA GLY A 126 13.34 -20.82 13.31
C GLY A 126 13.23 -19.76 12.19
N LEU A 127 14.35 -19.29 11.63
CA LEU A 127 14.33 -18.35 10.51
C LEU A 127 14.23 -19.14 9.19
N PHE A 128 13.36 -18.68 8.30
CA PHE A 128 13.23 -19.27 6.96
C PHE A 128 14.51 -19.10 6.15
N LEU A 129 15.00 -20.17 5.55
CA LEU A 129 16.28 -20.20 4.84
C LEU A 129 16.26 -19.47 3.50
N TYR A 130 15.09 -19.39 2.88
CA TYR A 130 14.95 -18.93 1.50
C TYR A 130 14.29 -17.56 1.44
N GLY A 131 14.87 -16.67 0.64
CA GLY A 131 14.28 -15.36 0.32
C GLY A 131 13.77 -15.32 -1.11
N VAL A 132 12.86 -14.41 -1.40
CA VAL A 132 12.35 -14.15 -2.75
C VAL A 132 12.66 -12.71 -3.12
N GLY A 133 13.42 -12.54 -4.19
CA GLY A 133 13.78 -11.23 -4.75
C GLY A 133 12.71 -10.68 -5.72
N LYS A 134 13.07 -9.64 -6.47
CA LYS A 134 12.19 -9.01 -7.44
C LYS A 134 11.78 -9.96 -8.57
N MET A 135 10.61 -9.68 -9.13
CA MET A 135 10.17 -10.28 -10.40
C MET A 135 10.61 -9.37 -11.54
N GLN A 136 11.46 -9.87 -12.42
CA GLN A 136 12.07 -9.13 -13.52
C GLN A 136 11.59 -9.62 -14.89
N GLY A 137 11.48 -8.70 -15.85
CA GLY A 137 11.08 -8.99 -17.22
C GLY A 137 11.18 -7.75 -18.10
N PHE A 138 10.64 -7.83 -19.31
CA PHE A 138 10.59 -6.67 -20.20
C PHE A 138 9.63 -5.63 -19.63
N LEU A 139 10.12 -4.41 -19.34
CA LEU A 139 9.39 -3.35 -18.65
C LEU A 139 8.78 -3.81 -17.30
N THR A 140 9.43 -4.74 -16.63
CA THR A 140 9.02 -5.28 -15.32
C THR A 140 10.23 -5.30 -14.39
N ASP A 141 10.09 -4.66 -13.25
CA ASP A 141 11.01 -4.72 -12.10
C ASP A 141 10.17 -4.64 -10.82
N SER A 142 9.33 -5.67 -10.60
CA SER A 142 8.29 -5.68 -9.57
C SER A 142 8.84 -6.15 -8.23
N ASP A 143 8.64 -5.34 -7.20
CA ASP A 143 9.06 -5.67 -5.84
C ASP A 143 8.12 -6.72 -5.19
N PRO A 144 8.68 -7.63 -4.37
CA PRO A 144 7.86 -8.49 -3.52
C PRO A 144 7.18 -7.65 -2.44
N LYS A 145 5.86 -7.76 -2.33
CA LYS A 145 5.05 -6.99 -1.37
C LYS A 145 4.83 -7.74 -0.07
N GLU A 146 4.39 -8.97 -0.18
CA GLU A 146 4.08 -9.83 0.96
C GLU A 146 4.15 -11.30 0.56
N GLY A 147 4.35 -12.16 1.53
CA GLY A 147 4.35 -13.61 1.35
C GLY A 147 3.59 -14.30 2.46
N SER A 148 3.00 -15.44 2.14
CA SER A 148 2.45 -16.37 3.11
C SER A 148 2.74 -17.79 2.67
N GLY A 149 2.66 -18.73 3.60
CA GLY A 149 2.84 -20.14 3.28
C GLY A 149 2.83 -21.03 4.52
N GLY A 150 3.01 -22.31 4.30
CA GLY A 150 3.04 -23.32 5.34
C GLY A 150 4.03 -24.41 5.01
N ASN A 151 4.54 -25.05 6.04
CA ASN A 151 5.48 -26.17 5.96
C ASN A 151 4.80 -27.50 6.26
N SER A 152 5.40 -28.58 5.79
CA SER A 152 5.08 -29.96 6.19
C SER A 152 5.42 -30.17 7.67
N LYS A 153 4.89 -31.25 8.27
CA LYS A 153 5.13 -31.56 9.69
C LYS A 153 6.59 -31.83 10.02
N ASP A 154 7.33 -32.34 9.05
CA ASP A 154 8.78 -32.64 9.16
C ASP A 154 9.65 -31.47 8.68
N GLU A 155 9.01 -30.34 8.31
CA GLU A 155 9.65 -29.11 7.85
C GLU A 155 10.55 -29.27 6.62
N THR A 156 10.44 -30.38 5.90
CA THR A 156 11.23 -30.60 4.68
C THR A 156 10.61 -29.95 3.45
N GLN A 157 9.32 -29.62 3.50
CA GLN A 157 8.59 -29.00 2.42
C GLN A 157 7.95 -27.70 2.85
N TYR A 158 7.91 -26.74 1.94
CA TYR A 158 7.23 -25.47 2.11
C TYR A 158 6.40 -25.13 0.87
N GLU A 159 5.13 -24.82 1.07
CA GLU A 159 4.27 -24.25 0.03
C GLU A 159 4.04 -22.78 0.34
N GLY A 160 4.33 -21.89 -0.62
CA GLY A 160 4.22 -20.46 -0.43
C GLY A 160 3.56 -19.74 -1.58
N VAL A 161 3.05 -18.55 -1.25
CA VAL A 161 2.55 -17.56 -2.20
C VAL A 161 3.26 -16.25 -1.92
N TYR A 162 3.85 -15.65 -2.95
CA TYR A 162 4.36 -14.29 -2.91
C TYR A 162 3.52 -13.38 -3.79
N LYS A 163 3.13 -12.24 -3.24
CA LYS A 163 2.52 -11.14 -3.98
C LYS A 163 3.59 -10.15 -4.38
N PHE A 164 3.62 -9.81 -5.66
CA PHE A 164 4.47 -8.80 -6.26
C PHE A 164 3.63 -7.61 -6.72
N GLU A 165 4.29 -6.49 -6.97
CA GLU A 165 3.73 -5.43 -7.79
C GLU A 165 3.30 -5.95 -9.15
N PRO A 166 2.39 -5.23 -9.86
CA PRO A 166 1.96 -5.68 -11.19
C PRO A 166 3.14 -5.79 -12.16
N VAL A 167 3.02 -6.72 -13.09
CA VAL A 167 4.02 -6.96 -14.12
C VAL A 167 3.55 -6.41 -15.46
N SER A 168 4.49 -5.99 -16.30
CA SER A 168 4.16 -5.48 -17.62
C SER A 168 3.45 -6.54 -18.47
N PRO A 169 2.31 -6.21 -19.12
CA PRO A 169 1.63 -7.12 -20.05
C PRO A 169 2.47 -7.41 -21.30
N PHE A 170 3.55 -6.66 -21.54
CA PHE A 170 4.49 -6.91 -22.64
C PHE A 170 5.58 -7.90 -22.29
N SER A 171 5.74 -8.28 -21.01
CA SER A 171 6.65 -9.34 -20.62
C SER A 171 6.23 -10.68 -21.19
N ARG A 172 7.16 -11.39 -21.83
CA ARG A 172 6.95 -12.76 -22.34
C ARG A 172 7.64 -13.79 -21.46
N THR A 173 8.67 -13.37 -20.77
CA THR A 173 9.43 -14.15 -19.82
C THR A 173 9.57 -13.31 -18.56
N LEU A 174 9.31 -13.94 -17.44
CA LEU A 174 9.55 -13.39 -16.11
C LEU A 174 10.64 -14.22 -15.44
N THR A 175 11.47 -13.54 -14.65
CA THR A 175 12.54 -14.15 -13.86
C THR A 175 12.39 -13.69 -12.43
N VAL A 176 12.35 -14.62 -11.49
CA VAL A 176 12.45 -14.36 -10.06
C VAL A 176 13.72 -14.98 -9.52
N THR A 177 14.40 -14.29 -8.63
CA THR A 177 15.61 -14.80 -7.98
C THR A 177 15.25 -15.25 -6.57
N PHE A 178 15.41 -16.54 -6.32
CA PHE A 178 15.41 -17.06 -4.95
C PHE A 178 16.81 -16.91 -4.36
N SER A 179 16.88 -16.66 -3.08
CA SER A 179 18.12 -16.62 -2.33
C SER A 179 18.08 -17.64 -1.21
N GLU A 180 19.21 -18.23 -0.89
CA GLU A 180 19.39 -19.17 0.22
C GLU A 180 20.45 -18.64 1.17
N ARG A 181 20.17 -18.68 2.46
CA ARG A 181 21.16 -18.39 3.50
C ARG A 181 21.97 -19.64 3.78
N LEU A 182 23.25 -19.58 3.50
CA LEU A 182 24.19 -20.67 3.75
C LEU A 182 24.72 -20.64 5.21
N ASP A 183 25.18 -21.80 5.70
CA ASP A 183 25.70 -21.95 7.06
C ASP A 183 26.92 -21.07 7.36
N ASN A 184 27.69 -20.69 6.34
CA ASN A 184 28.83 -19.78 6.46
C ASN A 184 28.43 -18.31 6.54
N GLY A 185 27.11 -17.98 6.52
CA GLY A 185 26.57 -16.62 6.53
C GLY A 185 26.50 -15.95 5.15
N GLU A 186 26.99 -16.59 4.10
CA GLU A 186 26.83 -16.11 2.72
C GLU A 186 25.42 -16.35 2.20
N GLN A 187 25.08 -15.70 1.09
CA GLN A 187 23.80 -15.85 0.42
C GLN A 187 24.02 -16.34 -1.01
N ALA A 188 23.48 -17.50 -1.32
CA ALA A 188 23.42 -18.01 -2.68
C ALA A 188 22.18 -17.45 -3.41
N SER A 189 22.27 -17.35 -4.74
CA SER A 189 21.19 -16.77 -5.58
C SER A 189 20.83 -17.70 -6.73
N TYR A 190 19.54 -17.96 -6.88
CA TYR A 190 19.02 -18.92 -7.84
C TYR A 190 17.94 -18.29 -8.72
N PRO A 191 18.28 -17.73 -9.87
CA PRO A 191 17.29 -17.20 -10.80
C PRO A 191 16.50 -18.34 -11.46
N ILE A 192 15.18 -18.16 -11.52
CA ILE A 192 14.24 -19.06 -12.20
C ILE A 192 13.45 -18.26 -13.20
N SER A 193 13.61 -18.58 -14.49
CA SER A 193 12.89 -17.92 -15.57
C SER A 193 11.76 -18.81 -16.09
N PHE A 194 10.61 -18.21 -16.36
CA PHE A 194 9.45 -18.91 -16.90
C PHE A 194 8.71 -18.06 -17.94
N LYS A 195 7.98 -18.73 -18.80
CA LYS A 195 7.13 -18.07 -19.79
C LYS A 195 5.93 -17.43 -19.10
N PHE A 196 5.65 -16.17 -19.40
CA PHE A 196 4.48 -15.45 -18.93
C PHE A 196 3.48 -15.22 -20.08
N GLU A 197 2.22 -15.53 -19.82
CA GLU A 197 1.12 -15.40 -20.77
C GLU A 197 0.18 -14.29 -20.30
N ALA A 198 0.50 -13.05 -20.67
CA ALA A 198 -0.26 -11.86 -20.26
C ALA A 198 -1.76 -11.91 -20.63
N ASN A 199 -2.12 -12.66 -21.68
CA ASN A 199 -3.51 -12.88 -22.06
C ASN A 199 -4.32 -13.72 -21.05
N LYS A 200 -3.64 -14.37 -20.10
CA LYS A 200 -4.27 -15.06 -18.96
C LYS A 200 -4.36 -14.18 -17.71
N ALA A 201 -3.85 -12.96 -17.77
CA ALA A 201 -4.03 -11.98 -16.70
C ALA A 201 -5.50 -11.57 -16.60
N MET A 202 -5.97 -11.40 -15.37
CA MET A 202 -7.31 -10.94 -15.10
C MET A 202 -7.37 -9.42 -15.25
N LYS A 203 -8.51 -8.90 -15.74
CA LYS A 203 -8.72 -7.45 -15.88
C LYS A 203 -9.36 -6.85 -14.66
N SER A 204 -9.07 -5.58 -14.45
CA SER A 204 -9.78 -4.78 -13.48
C SER A 204 -11.27 -4.67 -13.82
N MET A 205 -12.10 -4.76 -12.77
CA MET A 205 -13.54 -4.55 -12.83
C MET A 205 -13.87 -3.06 -12.89
N LEU A 206 -13.02 -2.25 -12.28
CA LEU A 206 -13.13 -0.79 -12.21
C LEU A 206 -11.74 -0.18 -12.32
N GLU A 207 -11.62 0.85 -13.12
CA GLU A 207 -10.43 1.70 -13.23
C GLU A 207 -10.92 3.12 -13.47
N GLU A 208 -10.81 3.98 -12.45
CA GLU A 208 -11.32 5.34 -12.48
C GLU A 208 -10.33 6.34 -11.91
N ASP A 209 -10.20 7.48 -12.58
CA ASP A 209 -9.50 8.65 -12.09
C ASP A 209 -10.41 9.41 -11.12
N ILE A 210 -9.98 9.56 -9.87
CA ILE A 210 -10.74 10.26 -8.83
C ILE A 210 -10.45 11.76 -8.89
N SER A 211 -9.18 12.13 -8.88
CA SER A 211 -8.69 13.53 -8.88
C SER A 211 -9.44 14.45 -7.91
N LYS A 212 -9.70 13.96 -6.68
CA LYS A 212 -10.41 14.67 -5.62
C LYS A 212 -9.52 14.92 -4.41
N SER A 213 -9.76 16.03 -3.76
CA SER A 213 -8.95 16.50 -2.63
C SER A 213 -9.81 16.72 -1.39
N VAL A 214 -9.25 16.42 -0.23
CA VAL A 214 -9.81 16.74 1.09
C VAL A 214 -8.85 17.67 1.81
N PRO A 215 -9.24 18.95 2.06
CA PRO A 215 -8.42 19.86 2.84
C PRO A 215 -8.35 19.38 4.31
N VAL A 216 -7.15 19.48 4.86
CA VAL A 216 -6.83 19.16 6.25
C VAL A 216 -6.14 20.36 6.91
N ASP A 217 -5.81 20.31 8.20
CA ASP A 217 -5.32 21.49 8.92
C ASP A 217 -4.01 22.08 8.36
N GLN A 218 -3.13 21.21 7.86
CA GLN A 218 -1.81 21.61 7.34
C GLN A 218 -1.60 21.06 5.93
N GLY A 219 -2.57 21.25 5.04
CA GLY A 219 -2.44 20.84 3.65
C GLY A 219 -3.67 20.13 3.09
N THR A 220 -3.43 19.12 2.26
CA THR A 220 -4.49 18.44 1.52
C THR A 220 -4.16 16.96 1.35
N VAL A 221 -5.15 16.09 1.54
CA VAL A 221 -5.09 14.67 1.13
C VAL A 221 -5.74 14.56 -0.24
N ARG A 222 -4.98 14.14 -1.23
CA ARG A 222 -5.48 13.95 -2.59
C ARG A 222 -5.59 12.48 -2.94
N TYR A 223 -6.74 12.11 -3.49
CA TYR A 223 -7.01 10.79 -4.05
C TYR A 223 -6.97 10.88 -5.57
N ASP A 224 -6.08 10.11 -6.18
CA ASP A 224 -5.79 10.22 -7.62
C ASP A 224 -6.59 9.21 -8.43
N SER A 225 -6.59 7.94 -8.02
CA SER A 225 -7.26 6.87 -8.77
C SER A 225 -7.72 5.72 -7.87
N ILE A 226 -8.64 4.93 -8.39
CA ILE A 226 -9.04 3.64 -7.84
C ILE A 226 -8.98 2.58 -8.94
N THR A 227 -8.38 1.44 -8.61
CA THR A 227 -8.35 0.26 -9.48
C THR A 227 -8.83 -0.94 -8.68
N ALA A 228 -9.97 -1.51 -9.07
CA ALA A 228 -10.50 -2.72 -8.46
C ALA A 228 -10.27 -3.91 -9.40
N SER A 229 -9.50 -4.87 -8.95
CA SER A 229 -9.16 -6.10 -9.66
C SER A 229 -9.63 -7.32 -8.89
N PRO A 230 -9.58 -8.52 -9.49
CA PRO A 230 -9.93 -9.76 -8.80
C PRO A 230 -9.07 -10.12 -7.58
N THR A 231 -7.88 -9.52 -7.44
CA THR A 231 -7.01 -9.81 -6.29
C THR A 231 -7.12 -8.78 -5.17
N SER A 232 -7.45 -7.53 -5.47
CA SER A 232 -7.62 -6.46 -4.46
C SER A 232 -8.15 -5.17 -5.12
N THR A 233 -8.51 -4.22 -4.27
CA THR A 233 -8.82 -2.84 -4.69
C THR A 233 -7.75 -1.91 -4.19
N ILE A 234 -7.14 -1.12 -5.07
CA ILE A 234 -6.09 -0.14 -4.75
C ILE A 234 -6.64 1.27 -4.97
N VAL A 235 -6.51 2.10 -3.95
CA VAL A 235 -6.71 3.55 -4.04
C VAL A 235 -5.36 4.21 -3.91
N LYS A 236 -4.98 5.00 -4.93
CA LYS A 236 -3.74 5.77 -4.94
C LYS A 236 -4.01 7.23 -4.63
N GLY A 237 -3.06 7.87 -4.00
CA GLY A 237 -3.12 9.28 -3.69
C GLY A 237 -1.79 9.83 -3.22
N HIS A 238 -1.81 11.10 -2.86
CA HIS A 238 -0.65 11.76 -2.29
C HIS A 238 -1.06 12.85 -1.29
N TYR A 239 -0.13 13.21 -0.42
CA TYR A 239 -0.25 14.30 0.53
C TYR A 239 0.40 15.55 -0.06
N GLU A 240 -0.35 16.65 -0.11
CA GLU A 240 0.15 17.99 -0.41
C GLU A 240 0.15 18.76 0.92
N MET A 241 1.26 18.65 1.70
CA MET A 241 1.38 19.30 3.00
C MET A 241 1.95 20.71 2.84
N ASP A 242 1.55 21.63 3.74
CA ASP A 242 2.02 23.03 3.73
C ASP A 242 3.54 23.12 3.98
N ASP A 243 4.07 22.23 4.80
CA ASP A 243 5.51 22.03 4.95
C ASP A 243 5.97 20.95 3.96
N GLU A 244 7.21 20.97 3.49
CA GLU A 244 7.78 19.92 2.63
C GLU A 244 7.87 18.54 3.31
N GLY A 245 7.11 18.33 4.37
CA GLY A 245 7.09 17.15 5.22
C GLY A 245 6.01 16.13 4.89
N TYR A 246 6.14 14.97 5.54
CA TYR A 246 5.08 13.96 5.57
C TYR A 246 4.12 14.26 6.72
N PRO A 247 2.83 13.88 6.61
CA PRO A 247 1.93 13.98 7.74
C PRO A 247 2.46 13.16 8.92
N ARG A 248 2.33 13.69 10.14
CA ARG A 248 2.80 12.99 11.35
C ARG A 248 2.14 11.62 11.55
N PHE A 249 0.94 11.45 11.02
CA PHE A 249 0.29 10.14 10.81
C PHE A 249 -0.60 10.17 9.58
N PRO A 250 -0.67 9.04 8.86
CA PRO A 250 -1.38 8.98 7.57
C PRO A 250 -2.90 9.00 7.70
N GLY A 251 -3.42 8.95 8.94
CA GLY A 251 -4.85 8.89 9.19
C GLY A 251 -5.50 7.56 8.82
N LYS A 252 -6.81 7.57 8.71
CA LYS A 252 -7.62 6.41 8.33
C LYS A 252 -8.59 6.78 7.24
N THR A 253 -8.46 6.10 6.13
CA THR A 253 -9.40 6.15 5.00
C THR A 253 -10.18 4.86 4.92
N LYS A 254 -11.48 4.95 4.70
CA LYS A 254 -12.40 3.83 4.48
C LYS A 254 -12.94 3.85 3.06
N LEU A 255 -13.27 2.69 2.55
CA LEU A 255 -13.93 2.49 1.27
C LEU A 255 -15.31 1.85 1.51
N TYR A 256 -16.33 2.37 0.87
CA TYR A 256 -17.68 1.83 0.92
C TYR A 256 -18.19 1.53 -0.49
N VAL A 257 -18.92 0.43 -0.61
CA VAL A 257 -19.65 0.07 -1.84
C VAL A 257 -21.10 -0.19 -1.45
N ASN A 258 -22.03 0.53 -2.06
CA ASN A 258 -23.46 0.48 -1.74
C ASN A 258 -23.74 0.66 -0.23
N GLY A 259 -22.94 1.51 0.43
CA GLY A 259 -23.04 1.76 1.87
C GLY A 259 -22.41 0.69 2.78
N ALA A 260 -21.89 -0.41 2.23
CA ALA A 260 -21.17 -1.43 2.99
C ALA A 260 -19.65 -1.14 2.99
N GLU A 261 -19.02 -1.19 4.17
CA GLU A 261 -17.58 -0.99 4.31
C GLU A 261 -16.81 -2.14 3.68
N VAL A 262 -15.85 -1.82 2.80
CA VAL A 262 -14.89 -2.77 2.25
C VAL A 262 -13.70 -2.88 3.19
N LYS A 263 -13.31 -4.09 3.55
CA LYS A 263 -12.23 -4.34 4.50
C LYS A 263 -10.90 -3.74 4.01
N SER A 264 -10.28 -2.90 4.82
CA SER A 264 -8.90 -2.44 4.58
C SER A 264 -7.91 -3.57 4.85
N LEU A 265 -6.98 -3.78 3.94
CA LEU A 265 -5.92 -4.79 4.00
C LEU A 265 -4.57 -4.19 4.36
N GLY A 266 -4.35 -2.92 4.05
CA GLY A 266 -3.12 -2.24 4.37
C GLY A 266 -2.97 -0.88 3.71
N MET A 267 -1.89 -0.22 4.06
CA MET A 267 -1.45 1.05 3.48
C MET A 267 0.04 1.00 3.24
N ARG A 268 0.49 1.62 2.15
CA ARG A 268 1.89 1.87 1.85
C ARG A 268 2.10 3.34 1.59
N SER A 269 3.22 3.86 2.06
CA SER A 269 3.67 5.22 1.75
C SER A 269 4.96 5.13 0.96
N TYR A 270 5.07 5.96 -0.06
CA TYR A 270 6.22 6.07 -0.92
C TYR A 270 6.90 7.42 -0.71
N ARG A 271 8.03 7.62 -1.41
CA ARG A 271 8.70 8.92 -1.40
C ARG A 271 7.81 10.01 -2.00
N PHE A 272 8.02 11.24 -1.59
CA PHE A 272 7.27 12.42 -2.05
C PHE A 272 5.79 12.44 -1.66
N GLY A 273 5.43 11.79 -0.55
CA GLY A 273 4.08 11.84 -0.01
C GLY A 273 3.05 10.96 -0.70
N GLU A 274 3.45 10.17 -1.71
CA GLU A 274 2.55 9.22 -2.37
C GLU A 274 2.14 8.09 -1.42
N PHE A 275 0.90 7.61 -1.58
CA PHE A 275 0.38 6.47 -0.83
C PHE A 275 -0.48 5.55 -1.69
N GLU A 276 -0.53 4.29 -1.29
CA GLU A 276 -1.48 3.29 -1.76
C GLU A 276 -2.25 2.73 -0.57
N LEU A 277 -3.58 2.72 -0.67
CA LEU A 277 -4.49 2.04 0.25
C LEU A 277 -4.98 0.78 -0.43
N GLU A 278 -4.79 -0.35 0.22
CA GLU A 278 -5.24 -1.63 -0.28
C GLU A 278 -6.48 -2.10 0.51
N PHE A 279 -7.51 -2.44 -0.25
CA PHE A 279 -8.78 -2.98 0.26
C PHE A 279 -9.05 -4.35 -0.35
N ASP A 280 -9.96 -5.08 0.25
CA ASP A 280 -10.44 -6.35 -0.28
C ASP A 280 -11.13 -6.17 -1.64
N VAL A 281 -11.43 -7.27 -2.31
CA VAL A 281 -12.12 -7.28 -3.60
C VAL A 281 -13.49 -6.64 -3.47
N LEU A 282 -13.86 -5.80 -4.43
CA LEU A 282 -15.20 -5.21 -4.47
C LEU A 282 -16.26 -6.30 -4.75
N PRO A 283 -17.48 -6.18 -4.20
CA PRO A 283 -18.57 -7.07 -4.54
C PRO A 283 -18.87 -6.97 -6.04
N THR A 284 -19.01 -8.10 -6.70
CA THR A 284 -19.28 -8.17 -8.15
C THR A 284 -20.72 -7.90 -8.53
N ASP A 285 -21.64 -7.97 -7.53
CA ASP A 285 -23.05 -7.67 -7.72
C ASP A 285 -23.22 -6.16 -7.86
N LYS A 286 -24.07 -5.76 -8.75
CA LYS A 286 -24.56 -4.41 -9.04
C LYS A 286 -23.99 -3.30 -8.13
N MET A 287 -22.86 -2.73 -8.51
CA MET A 287 -22.29 -1.57 -7.83
C MET A 287 -23.07 -0.31 -8.23
N GLU A 288 -23.72 0.35 -7.26
CA GLU A 288 -24.47 1.58 -7.48
C GLU A 288 -23.69 2.81 -6.98
N THR A 289 -22.98 2.64 -5.86
CA THR A 289 -22.19 3.72 -5.26
C THR A 289 -20.85 3.19 -4.78
N ILE A 290 -19.81 4.00 -4.98
CA ILE A 290 -18.49 3.81 -4.35
C ILE A 290 -18.14 5.12 -3.66
N GLU A 291 -17.73 5.03 -2.39
CA GLU A 291 -17.39 6.19 -1.58
C GLU A 291 -16.08 5.96 -0.83
N ILE A 292 -15.21 6.96 -0.89
CA ILE A 292 -14.01 7.03 -0.06
C ILE A 292 -14.29 8.01 1.07
N VAL A 293 -14.04 7.60 2.30
CA VAL A 293 -14.24 8.44 3.49
C VAL A 293 -12.90 8.64 4.20
N LEU A 294 -12.41 9.86 4.24
CA LEU A 294 -11.33 10.22 5.15
C LEU A 294 -11.93 10.37 6.56
N GLU A 295 -11.85 9.29 7.36
CA GLU A 295 -12.39 9.24 8.72
C GLU A 295 -11.61 10.15 9.66
N ASN A 296 -10.29 10.00 9.70
CA ASN A 296 -9.41 10.85 10.50
C ASN A 296 -8.07 11.07 9.80
N PHE A 297 -7.36 12.10 10.25
CA PHE A 297 -6.02 12.46 9.74
C PHE A 297 -5.25 13.26 10.80
N ALA A 298 -3.99 13.59 10.51
CA ALA A 298 -3.21 14.49 11.33
C ALA A 298 -3.89 15.85 11.41
N GLY A 299 -4.32 16.24 12.60
CA GLY A 299 -4.75 17.59 12.93
C GLY A 299 -3.60 18.37 13.56
N TYR A 300 -3.68 19.68 13.52
CA TYR A 300 -2.72 20.58 14.15
C TYR A 300 -3.43 21.57 15.06
N GLN A 301 -2.91 21.73 16.26
CA GLN A 301 -3.37 22.75 17.22
C GLN A 301 -2.23 23.70 17.53
N LYS A 302 -2.36 24.93 17.04
CA LYS A 302 -1.42 25.99 17.38
C LYS A 302 -1.60 26.40 18.84
N VAL A 303 -0.50 26.69 19.53
CA VAL A 303 -0.45 27.22 20.89
C VAL A 303 -0.09 28.68 20.81
N GLU A 304 -1.04 29.55 21.12
CA GLU A 304 -0.87 31.01 20.95
C GLU A 304 -0.15 31.67 22.13
N GLU A 305 -0.28 31.08 23.34
CA GLU A 305 0.29 31.64 24.54
C GLU A 305 1.17 30.62 25.26
N PRO A 306 2.30 31.08 25.86
CA PRO A 306 3.15 30.24 26.70
C PRO A 306 2.37 29.57 27.83
N ILE A 307 2.64 28.28 28.04
CA ILE A 307 1.96 27.48 29.07
C ILE A 307 2.67 27.65 30.42
N SER A 308 1.92 28.06 31.45
CA SER A 308 2.48 28.21 32.80
C SER A 308 2.91 26.86 33.38
N LEU A 309 4.08 26.83 33.99
CA LEU A 309 4.65 25.67 34.68
C LEU A 309 4.53 25.78 36.23
N ALA A 310 3.91 26.83 36.74
CA ALA A 310 3.84 27.13 38.17
C ALA A 310 3.02 26.13 39.00
N SER A 311 2.12 25.36 38.37
CA SER A 311 1.21 24.44 39.06
C SER A 311 1.04 23.14 38.29
N PRO A 312 2.10 22.32 38.22
CA PRO A 312 1.99 20.99 37.62
C PRO A 312 0.94 20.15 38.34
N SER A 313 0.10 19.44 37.62
CA SER A 313 -0.94 18.62 38.23
C SER A 313 -1.51 17.59 37.23
N ASP A 314 -2.31 16.67 37.74
CA ASP A 314 -3.07 15.72 36.94
C ASP A 314 -4.34 16.36 36.30
N GLN A 315 -4.49 17.70 36.36
CA GLN A 315 -5.56 18.40 35.67
C GLN A 315 -5.13 18.80 34.26
N SER A 316 -6.08 18.69 33.32
CA SER A 316 -5.83 19.04 31.91
C SER A 316 -5.80 20.55 31.72
N ILE A 317 -4.91 20.99 30.87
CA ILE A 317 -4.90 22.32 30.26
C ILE A 317 -5.62 22.22 28.91
N LYS A 318 -6.66 23.02 28.71
CA LYS A 318 -7.38 23.06 27.43
C LYS A 318 -6.68 24.02 26.48
N ILE A 319 -6.32 23.54 25.29
CA ILE A 319 -5.73 24.32 24.20
C ILE A 319 -6.59 24.10 22.95
N GLY A 320 -7.34 25.12 22.56
CA GLY A 320 -8.34 24.96 21.52
C GLY A 320 -9.38 23.90 21.87
N ASN A 321 -9.50 22.87 21.07
CA ASN A 321 -10.41 21.74 21.30
C ASN A 321 -9.71 20.52 21.95
N GLU A 322 -8.39 20.58 22.10
CA GLU A 322 -7.59 19.49 22.66
C GLU A 322 -7.15 19.77 24.10
N LYS A 323 -6.56 18.77 24.73
CA LYS A 323 -6.11 18.82 26.12
C LYS A 323 -4.72 18.22 26.23
N ILE A 324 -3.86 18.89 27.01
CA ILE A 324 -2.58 18.37 27.45
C ILE A 324 -2.51 18.45 28.98
N TRP A 325 -1.54 17.77 29.57
CA TRP A 325 -1.30 17.77 31.03
C TRP A 325 0.15 18.04 31.30
N ILE A 326 0.46 19.06 32.11
CA ILE A 326 1.78 19.26 32.68
C ILE A 326 1.78 18.55 34.06
N ARG A 327 2.30 17.33 34.09
CA ARG A 327 2.19 16.46 35.25
C ARG A 327 3.19 16.78 36.37
N SER A 328 4.42 17.06 35.97
CA SER A 328 5.47 17.41 36.91
C SER A 328 6.52 18.29 36.27
N VAL A 329 7.14 19.11 37.10
CA VAL A 329 8.38 19.85 36.83
C VAL A 329 9.34 19.46 37.94
N THR A 330 10.43 18.78 37.61
CA THR A 330 11.33 18.16 38.58
C THR A 330 12.75 18.61 38.31
N LYS A 331 13.43 19.13 39.37
CA LYS A 331 14.85 19.48 39.30
C LYS A 331 15.70 18.22 39.25
N THR A 332 16.70 18.21 38.37
CA THR A 332 17.71 17.16 38.23
C THR A 332 19.10 17.72 38.48
N ASP A 333 20.13 16.88 38.43
CA ASP A 333 21.53 17.32 38.59
C ASP A 333 22.00 18.20 37.42
N THR A 334 21.37 18.06 36.23
CA THR A 334 21.75 18.77 34.99
C THR A 334 20.75 19.84 34.56
N GLY A 335 19.61 19.94 35.24
CA GLY A 335 18.58 20.90 34.86
C GLY A 335 17.19 20.55 35.37
N TYR A 336 16.20 20.57 34.51
CA TYR A 336 14.81 20.26 34.86
C TYR A 336 14.19 19.28 33.86
N ASP A 337 13.39 18.35 34.37
CA ASP A 337 12.56 17.44 33.68
C ASP A 337 11.09 17.85 33.78
N ILE A 338 10.42 17.99 32.64
CA ILE A 338 8.99 18.29 32.56
C ILE A 338 8.27 17.08 31.95
N VAL A 339 7.31 16.52 32.69
CA VAL A 339 6.48 15.43 32.20
C VAL A 339 5.20 16.01 31.63
N ILE A 340 5.01 15.79 30.31
CA ILE A 340 3.84 16.24 29.58
C ILE A 340 3.08 15.00 29.06
N ALA A 341 1.76 15.01 29.24
CA ALA A 341 0.89 13.95 28.79
C ALA A 341 -0.19 14.47 27.85
N GLY A 342 -0.64 13.61 26.96
CA GLY A 342 -1.71 13.86 26.00
C GLY A 342 -2.48 12.57 25.67
N LYS A 343 -3.47 12.68 24.79
CA LYS A 343 -4.09 11.50 24.19
C LYS A 343 -3.05 10.73 23.38
N GLN A 344 -3.34 9.48 23.06
CA GLN A 344 -2.52 8.73 22.12
C GLN A 344 -2.36 9.52 20.79
N PHE A 345 -1.13 9.56 20.29
CA PHE A 345 -0.76 10.35 19.09
C PHE A 345 -0.83 11.88 19.24
N THR A 346 -0.84 12.41 20.49
CA THR A 346 -0.49 13.81 20.71
C THR A 346 1.03 13.96 20.60
N ILE A 347 1.50 14.67 19.59
CA ILE A 347 2.94 14.86 19.28
C ILE A 347 3.23 16.35 19.29
N LEU A 348 4.02 16.79 20.28
CA LEU A 348 4.46 18.20 20.37
C LEU A 348 5.47 18.50 19.25
N GLU A 349 5.43 19.70 18.69
CA GLU A 349 6.49 20.18 17.82
C GLU A 349 7.72 20.49 18.66
N THR A 350 8.80 19.75 18.38
CA THR A 350 9.99 19.77 19.24
C THR A 350 11.09 20.66 18.73
N GLU A 351 11.03 21.15 17.49
CA GLU A 351 12.04 22.03 16.89
C GLU A 351 12.09 23.36 17.63
N ASP A 352 10.92 23.91 18.02
CA ASP A 352 10.78 25.16 18.75
C ASP A 352 10.40 24.98 20.21
N LEU A 353 10.38 23.72 20.70
CA LEU A 353 10.04 23.41 22.09
C LEU A 353 11.14 23.92 23.05
N SER A 354 10.79 24.85 23.91
CA SER A 354 11.70 25.49 24.85
C SER A 354 10.98 25.86 26.13
N VAL A 355 11.77 26.22 27.15
CA VAL A 355 11.26 26.80 28.40
C VAL A 355 11.82 28.20 28.60
N GLN A 356 11.05 29.04 29.27
CA GLN A 356 11.54 30.31 29.82
C GLN A 356 11.91 30.11 31.29
N ALA A 357 13.17 30.38 31.61
CA ALA A 357 13.72 30.30 32.97
C ALA A 357 14.64 31.50 33.25
N GLY A 358 14.40 32.27 34.31
CA GLY A 358 15.19 33.44 34.64
C GLY A 358 15.27 34.49 33.52
N GLY A 359 14.23 34.59 32.68
CA GLY A 359 14.20 35.52 31.54
C GLY A 359 14.92 35.02 30.27
N ILE A 360 15.48 33.80 30.26
CA ILE A 360 16.22 33.20 29.16
C ILE A 360 15.36 32.07 28.56
N VAL A 361 15.41 31.93 27.24
CA VAL A 361 14.76 30.82 26.50
C VAL A 361 15.76 29.67 26.34
N ILE A 362 15.38 28.47 26.77
CA ILE A 362 16.24 27.29 26.79
C ILE A 362 15.54 26.17 26.00
N PRO A 363 16.12 25.69 24.90
CA PRO A 363 15.55 24.64 24.11
C PRO A 363 15.56 23.28 24.80
N VAL A 364 14.67 22.39 24.39
CA VAL A 364 14.67 21.00 24.85
C VAL A 364 16.01 20.33 24.54
N SER A 365 16.59 19.62 25.51
CA SER A 365 17.87 18.92 25.35
C SER A 365 17.70 17.42 25.04
N SER A 366 16.70 16.81 25.64
CA SER A 366 16.36 15.41 25.37
C SER A 366 14.88 15.10 25.60
N ILE A 367 14.39 14.04 24.98
CA ILE A 367 13.01 13.60 25.06
C ILE A 367 13.01 12.09 25.30
N SER A 368 12.27 11.64 26.31
CA SER A 368 12.13 10.22 26.61
C SER A 368 11.23 9.51 25.59
N SER A 369 11.27 8.18 25.57
CA SER A 369 10.20 7.39 24.92
C SER A 369 8.86 7.63 25.62
N SER A 370 7.78 7.57 24.84
CA SER A 370 6.42 7.69 25.35
C SER A 370 6.03 6.45 26.16
N ARG A 371 5.29 6.67 27.26
CA ARG A 371 4.77 5.59 28.11
C ARG A 371 3.30 5.82 28.48
N PRO A 372 2.51 4.75 28.70
CA PRO A 372 1.11 4.91 29.07
C PRO A 372 0.97 5.43 30.51
N TRP A 373 0.00 6.32 30.69
CA TRP A 373 -0.45 6.80 31.99
C TRP A 373 -1.95 6.51 32.16
N ASP A 374 -2.27 5.57 33.05
CA ASP A 374 -3.63 5.19 33.36
C ASP A 374 -4.27 6.19 34.35
N LEU A 375 -5.34 6.85 33.89
CA LEU A 375 -6.16 7.77 34.68
C LEU A 375 -7.05 7.07 35.73
N LYS A 376 -7.06 5.73 35.75
CA LYS A 376 -7.90 4.89 36.64
C LYS A 376 -9.43 5.13 36.47
N ASN A 377 -9.82 5.75 35.38
CA ASN A 377 -11.22 5.98 34.99
C ASN A 377 -11.58 5.33 33.64
N GLY A 378 -10.76 4.40 33.17
CA GLY A 378 -10.90 3.73 31.89
C GLY A 378 -10.21 4.44 30.71
N ASN A 379 -9.58 5.58 30.93
CA ASN A 379 -8.81 6.31 29.91
C ASN A 379 -7.32 6.17 30.16
N ILE A 380 -6.58 5.87 29.10
CA ILE A 380 -5.12 5.84 29.08
C ILE A 380 -4.64 7.04 28.28
N LEU A 381 -3.79 7.85 28.90
CA LEU A 381 -3.02 8.91 28.26
C LEU A 381 -1.61 8.43 28.01
N TRP A 382 -0.86 9.20 27.25
CA TRP A 382 0.55 8.92 26.97
C TRP A 382 1.39 10.09 27.40
N GLU A 383 2.43 9.83 28.18
CA GLU A 383 3.32 10.84 28.72
C GLU A 383 4.75 10.67 28.22
N GLN A 384 5.44 11.79 28.09
CA GLN A 384 6.86 11.87 27.76
C GLN A 384 7.53 12.85 28.71
N THR A 385 8.81 12.61 28.98
CA THR A 385 9.65 13.52 29.74
C THR A 385 10.50 14.35 28.81
N TYR A 386 10.47 15.64 28.98
CA TYR A 386 11.25 16.64 28.24
C TYR A 386 12.25 17.24 29.17
N SER A 387 13.56 17.10 28.87
CA SER A 387 14.65 17.59 29.72
C SER A 387 15.21 18.90 29.19
N PHE A 388 15.51 19.81 30.08
CA PHE A 388 16.04 21.15 29.79
C PHE A 388 17.28 21.43 30.64
N ASN A 389 18.40 21.81 30.01
CA ASN A 389 19.66 22.08 30.67
C ASN A 389 19.69 23.52 31.26
N THR A 390 19.07 23.71 32.42
CA THR A 390 19.03 24.99 33.12
C THR A 390 19.08 24.79 34.63
N MET A 391 19.76 25.69 35.34
CA MET A 391 19.75 25.69 36.80
C MET A 391 18.64 26.55 37.39
N GLU A 392 18.08 27.45 36.58
CA GLU A 392 16.95 28.31 36.97
C GLU A 392 15.64 27.55 36.78
N GLU A 393 14.69 27.75 37.67
CA GLU A 393 13.38 27.10 37.61
C GLU A 393 12.58 27.55 36.38
N PRO A 394 12.09 26.61 35.53
CA PRO A 394 11.27 26.97 34.39
C PRO A 394 9.91 27.53 34.79
N GLU A 395 9.58 28.70 34.27
CA GLU A 395 8.34 29.42 34.57
C GLU A 395 7.24 29.13 33.55
N ARG A 396 7.63 28.99 32.27
CA ARG A 396 6.74 28.81 31.14
C ARG A 396 7.32 27.83 30.14
N LEU A 397 6.43 27.01 29.52
CA LEU A 397 6.71 26.18 28.33
C LEU A 397 6.33 26.99 27.10
N LEU A 398 7.26 27.11 26.19
CA LEU A 398 7.10 27.71 24.87
C LEU A 398 6.96 26.55 23.86
N LEU A 399 5.84 26.53 23.16
CA LEU A 399 5.47 25.47 22.22
C LEU A 399 4.65 26.09 21.11
N ASP A 400 5.05 25.92 19.86
CA ASP A 400 4.31 26.48 18.72
C ASP A 400 3.00 25.74 18.47
N GLY A 401 3.02 24.44 18.64
CA GLY A 401 1.84 23.62 18.47
C GLY A 401 2.06 22.13 18.69
N PHE A 402 1.04 21.38 18.44
CA PHE A 402 1.08 19.93 18.51
C PHE A 402 0.11 19.27 17.55
N HIS A 403 0.51 18.11 17.09
CA HIS A 403 -0.32 17.25 16.25
C HIS A 403 -1.18 16.31 17.10
N TYR A 404 -2.33 15.95 16.55
CA TYR A 404 -3.26 15.00 17.16
C TYR A 404 -4.10 14.31 16.07
N ILE A 405 -4.81 13.24 16.41
CA ILE A 405 -5.75 12.62 15.49
C ILE A 405 -7.04 13.44 15.47
N LYS A 406 -7.34 14.04 14.32
CA LYS A 406 -8.56 14.81 14.08
C LYS A 406 -9.52 14.01 13.20
N THR A 407 -10.79 13.99 13.60
CA THR A 407 -11.87 13.42 12.79
C THR A 407 -12.29 14.41 11.70
N TYR A 408 -12.34 13.95 10.47
CA TYR A 408 -12.77 14.74 9.31
C TYR A 408 -14.10 14.25 8.74
N ASP A 409 -14.32 12.94 8.67
CA ASP A 409 -15.53 12.29 8.11
C ASP A 409 -15.95 12.88 6.75
N LYS A 410 -14.93 13.09 5.89
CA LYS A 410 -15.14 13.65 4.55
C LYS A 410 -15.33 12.56 3.53
N THR A 411 -16.47 12.59 2.85
CA THR A 411 -16.85 11.60 1.84
C THR A 411 -16.57 12.13 0.43
N ILE A 412 -15.95 11.27 -0.38
CA ILE A 412 -15.77 11.46 -1.82
C ILE A 412 -16.58 10.36 -2.51
N SER A 413 -17.58 10.72 -3.29
CA SER A 413 -18.31 9.79 -4.15
C SER A 413 -17.58 9.64 -5.47
N ILE A 414 -17.39 8.39 -5.90
CA ILE A 414 -16.76 8.03 -7.16
C ILE A 414 -17.89 7.70 -8.15
N PRO A 415 -17.96 8.40 -9.30
CA PRO A 415 -18.91 8.04 -10.34
C PRO A 415 -18.56 6.65 -10.89
N ILE A 416 -19.56 5.79 -11.00
CA ILE A 416 -19.38 4.45 -11.58
C ILE A 416 -19.86 4.51 -13.03
N ASP A 417 -18.93 4.52 -13.97
CA ASP A 417 -19.26 4.29 -15.37
C ASP A 417 -19.16 2.80 -15.67
N ILE A 418 -20.25 2.08 -15.43
CA ILE A 418 -20.30 0.65 -15.74
C ILE A 418 -20.28 0.56 -17.26
N LYS A 419 -19.08 0.39 -17.83
CA LYS A 419 -18.94 0.00 -19.25
C LYS A 419 -19.69 -1.31 -19.45
N LYS A 420 -20.90 -1.20 -20.00
CA LYS A 420 -21.74 -2.34 -20.40
C LYS A 420 -21.08 -3.15 -21.48
#